data_25b92a1fcf829a8f466865e2354fd37d
#
_entry.id   25b92a1fcf829a8f466865e2354fd37d
#
_cell.length_a   1.000
_cell.length_b   1.000
_cell.length_c   1.000
_cell.angle_alpha   90.00
_cell.angle_beta   90.00
_cell.angle_gamma   90.00
#
_symmetry.space_group_name_H-M   'P 1'
#
loop_
_entity.id
_entity.type
_entity.pdbx_description
1 polymer ?
#
loop_
_entity_poly.entity_id
_entity_poly.type
_entity_poly.pdbx_seq_one_letter_code
_entity_poly.pdbx_strand_id
1 'polypeptide(L)'
;MMVKLKYMKTLLSIALFCSVAPLLHAEDCVKLEEKAEQKEVQIIPRWGMKVIASTRVYFYSAPSNACKIKDLFMIKNDHITAYSTYDDGQEQWVSIMYFSKRLGDTVQGWAKLKDFEYTGTMSGFN
;
A
#
# COMPACT_ATOMS: atom_id res chain seq x y z
N MET A 1 -10.05 -45.43 34.82
CA MET A 1 -9.91 -44.04 35.27
C MET A 1 -8.76 -43.29 34.63
N MET A 2 -7.63 -43.91 34.36
CA MET A 2 -6.49 -43.22 33.73
C MET A 2 -6.68 -42.90 32.24
N VAL A 3 -7.59 -43.61 31.56
CA VAL A 3 -7.83 -43.43 30.12
C VAL A 3 -8.57 -42.14 29.81
N LYS A 4 -9.40 -41.64 30.71
CA LYS A 4 -10.16 -40.38 30.51
C LYS A 4 -9.28 -39.11 30.56
N LEU A 5 -8.18 -39.16 31.28
CA LEU A 5 -7.23 -38.02 31.38
C LEU A 5 -6.37 -37.85 30.14
N LYS A 6 -6.12 -38.94 29.40
CA LYS A 6 -5.34 -38.86 28.16
C LYS A 6 -6.13 -38.22 27.01
N TYR A 7 -7.42 -38.41 26.97
CA TYR A 7 -8.27 -37.82 25.92
C TYR A 7 -8.47 -36.30 26.08
N MET A 8 -8.51 -35.84 27.32
CA MET A 8 -8.66 -34.39 27.58
C MET A 8 -7.43 -33.61 27.20
N LYS A 9 -6.23 -34.16 27.35
CA LYS A 9 -4.99 -33.50 26.95
C LYS A 9 -4.84 -33.38 25.44
N THR A 10 -5.34 -34.33 24.70
CA THR A 10 -5.26 -34.34 23.23
C THR A 10 -6.22 -33.31 22.62
N LEU A 11 -7.39 -33.14 23.22
CA LEU A 11 -8.37 -32.13 22.75
C LEU A 11 -7.92 -30.69 23.00
N LEU A 12 -7.20 -30.43 24.08
CA LEU A 12 -6.66 -29.12 24.38
C LEU A 12 -5.53 -28.70 23.45
N SER A 13 -4.72 -29.63 22.93
CA SER A 13 -3.67 -29.32 21.98
C SER A 13 -4.20 -28.99 20.59
N ILE A 14 -5.33 -29.53 20.18
CA ILE A 14 -5.95 -29.25 18.88
C ILE A 14 -6.57 -27.85 18.86
N ALA A 15 -7.13 -27.38 19.97
CA ALA A 15 -7.73 -26.05 20.06
C ALA A 15 -6.71 -24.91 19.94
N LEU A 16 -5.47 -25.16 20.30
CA LEU A 16 -4.38 -24.16 20.20
C LEU A 16 -3.87 -23.97 18.78
N PHE A 17 -4.05 -24.93 17.89
CA PHE A 17 -3.60 -24.84 16.50
C PHE A 17 -4.48 -23.98 15.60
N CYS A 18 -5.75 -23.78 15.95
CA CYS A 18 -6.71 -23.05 15.12
C CYS A 18 -6.63 -21.52 15.28
N SER A 19 -5.80 -20.99 16.19
CA SER A 19 -5.80 -19.58 16.53
C SER A 19 -4.63 -18.77 15.95
N VAL A 20 -3.77 -19.38 15.12
CA VAL A 20 -2.58 -18.71 14.57
C VAL A 20 -2.75 -18.50 13.07
N ALA A 21 -3.61 -17.55 12.69
CA ALA A 21 -3.56 -16.98 11.35
C ALA A 21 -2.74 -15.70 11.42
N PRO A 22 -1.64 -15.55 10.65
CA PRO A 22 -0.91 -14.29 10.60
C PRO A 22 -1.78 -13.24 9.92
N LEU A 23 -2.26 -12.28 10.69
CA LEU A 23 -2.95 -11.10 10.18
C LEU A 23 -1.93 -9.97 10.12
N LEU A 24 -1.82 -9.33 8.94
CA LEU A 24 -1.05 -8.11 8.80
C LEU A 24 -1.85 -6.98 9.44
N HIS A 25 -1.33 -6.41 10.51
CA HIS A 25 -1.96 -5.32 11.23
C HIS A 25 -1.54 -3.96 10.70
N ALA A 26 -2.32 -2.91 11.04
CA ALA A 26 -2.01 -1.52 10.70
C ALA A 26 -0.61 -1.09 11.14
N GLU A 27 -0.09 -1.64 12.24
CA GLU A 27 1.26 -1.40 12.72
C GLU A 27 2.35 -1.88 11.76
N ASP A 28 2.10 -2.98 11.06
CA ASP A 28 3.05 -3.51 10.06
C ASP A 28 3.12 -2.59 8.85
N CYS A 29 2.00 -1.99 8.45
CA CYS A 29 1.97 -0.99 7.37
C CYS A 29 2.71 0.28 7.77
N VAL A 30 2.61 0.74 9.02
CA VAL A 30 3.37 1.89 9.53
C VAL A 30 4.88 1.61 9.46
N LYS A 31 5.31 0.44 9.88
CA LYS A 31 6.74 0.05 9.82
C LYS A 31 7.25 -0.05 8.39
N LEU A 32 6.44 -0.59 7.48
CA LEU A 32 6.79 -0.66 6.06
C LEU A 32 6.91 0.73 5.45
N GLU A 33 6.03 1.66 5.84
CA GLU A 33 6.09 3.05 5.41
C GLU A 33 7.38 3.72 5.88
N GLU A 34 7.72 3.58 7.14
CA GLU A 34 8.97 4.11 7.71
C GLU A 34 10.20 3.57 6.98
N LYS A 35 10.21 2.28 6.67
CA LYS A 35 11.29 1.65 5.90
C LYS A 35 11.39 2.21 4.49
N ALA A 36 10.27 2.40 3.83
CA ALA A 36 10.20 2.95 2.48
C ALA A 36 10.69 4.40 2.46
N GLU A 37 10.30 5.22 3.42
CA GLU A 37 10.75 6.60 3.54
C GLU A 37 12.28 6.72 3.68
N GLN A 38 12.93 5.73 4.29
CA GLN A 38 14.38 5.71 4.43
C GLN A 38 15.10 5.33 3.13
N LYS A 39 14.43 4.60 2.24
CA LYS A 39 15.04 4.01 1.04
C LYS A 39 14.50 4.59 -0.26
N GLU A 40 13.46 5.41 -0.21
CA GLU A 40 12.86 5.98 -1.40
C GLU A 40 13.83 6.91 -2.13
N VAL A 41 13.65 6.98 -3.44
CA VAL A 41 14.39 7.90 -4.31
C VAL A 41 13.49 9.09 -4.60
N GLN A 42 13.95 10.30 -4.21
CA GLN A 42 13.19 11.53 -4.42
C GLN A 42 13.16 11.90 -5.89
N ILE A 43 12.00 12.33 -6.36
CA ILE A 43 11.79 12.84 -7.71
C ILE A 43 11.89 14.37 -7.67
N ILE A 44 12.99 14.92 -8.21
CA ILE A 44 13.24 16.36 -8.23
C ILE A 44 13.70 16.77 -9.64
N PRO A 45 12.95 17.63 -10.36
CA PRO A 45 11.61 18.13 -10.02
C PRO A 45 10.54 17.04 -10.03
N ARG A 46 9.43 17.29 -9.35
CA ARG A 46 8.33 16.32 -9.27
C ARG A 46 7.76 15.99 -10.64
N TRP A 47 7.23 14.79 -10.77
CA TRP A 47 6.59 14.37 -12.01
C TRP A 47 5.08 14.56 -11.94
N GLY A 48 4.51 15.07 -13.05
CA GLY A 48 3.12 14.86 -13.37
C GLY A 48 2.95 13.49 -14.00
N MET A 49 1.93 12.76 -13.60
CA MET A 49 1.62 11.45 -14.14
C MET A 49 0.12 11.29 -14.35
N LYS A 50 -0.25 10.37 -15.21
CA LYS A 50 -1.65 10.08 -15.53
C LYS A 50 -1.90 8.58 -15.39
N VAL A 51 -3.05 8.23 -14.82
CA VAL A 51 -3.49 6.83 -14.72
C VAL A 51 -3.79 6.28 -16.11
N ILE A 52 -3.15 5.17 -16.47
CA ILE A 52 -3.36 4.46 -17.74
C ILE A 52 -4.09 3.14 -17.57
N ALA A 53 -4.14 2.59 -16.37
CA ALA A 53 -4.84 1.34 -16.09
C ALA A 53 -6.35 1.49 -16.36
N SER A 54 -6.95 0.46 -16.95
CA SER A 54 -8.39 0.42 -17.26
C SER A 54 -9.26 0.05 -16.05
N THR A 55 -8.63 -0.45 -14.98
CA THR A 55 -9.27 -0.80 -13.71
C THR A 55 -8.92 0.25 -12.65
N ARG A 56 -9.60 0.20 -11.50
CA ARG A 56 -9.31 1.09 -10.38
C ARG A 56 -7.87 0.94 -9.92
N VAL A 57 -7.21 2.06 -9.68
CA VAL A 57 -5.86 2.13 -9.11
C VAL A 57 -5.98 2.58 -7.66
N TYR A 58 -5.73 1.65 -6.75
CA TYR A 58 -5.89 1.91 -5.32
C TYR A 58 -4.68 2.62 -4.73
N PHE A 59 -4.93 3.35 -3.66
CA PHE A 59 -3.90 3.87 -2.77
C PHE A 59 -3.52 2.82 -1.74
N TYR A 60 -2.28 2.86 -1.33
CA TYR A 60 -1.71 2.00 -0.28
C TYR A 60 -1.07 2.88 0.79
N SER A 61 -1.26 2.53 2.04
CA SER A 61 -0.66 3.27 3.17
C SER A 61 0.83 3.02 3.31
N ALA A 62 1.32 1.94 2.72
CA ALA A 62 2.72 1.59 2.59
C ALA A 62 2.90 0.82 1.28
N PRO A 63 4.12 0.74 0.72
CA PRO A 63 4.35 0.03 -0.54
C PRO A 63 4.31 -1.49 -0.36
N SER A 64 3.11 -2.00 -0.16
CA SER A 64 2.80 -3.42 -0.01
C SER A 64 1.35 -3.67 -0.40
N ASN A 65 1.10 -4.78 -1.09
CA ASN A 65 -0.27 -5.19 -1.45
C ASN A 65 -1.18 -5.36 -0.23
N ALA A 66 -0.61 -5.72 0.91
CA ALA A 66 -1.33 -5.91 2.16
C ALA A 66 -1.80 -4.59 2.80
N CYS A 67 -1.26 -3.45 2.34
CA CYS A 67 -1.55 -2.13 2.90
C CYS A 67 -2.51 -1.31 2.05
N LYS A 68 -3.31 -1.98 1.22
CA LYS A 68 -4.32 -1.32 0.38
C LYS A 68 -5.32 -0.56 1.24
N ILE A 69 -5.58 0.69 0.87
CA ILE A 69 -6.63 1.50 1.49
C ILE A 69 -7.94 1.22 0.75
N LYS A 70 -8.87 0.58 1.42
CA LYS A 70 -10.18 0.28 0.88
C LYS A 70 -10.91 1.58 0.54
N ASP A 71 -11.62 1.60 -0.57
CA ASP A 71 -12.45 2.72 -1.02
C ASP A 71 -11.69 4.00 -1.43
N LEU A 72 -10.37 3.97 -1.45
CA LEU A 72 -9.56 5.08 -1.95
C LEU A 72 -8.85 4.68 -3.24
N PHE A 73 -9.30 5.23 -4.36
CA PHE A 73 -8.82 4.84 -5.67
C PHE A 73 -8.90 5.96 -6.70
N MET A 74 -8.14 5.79 -7.76
CA MET A 74 -8.16 6.62 -8.96
C MET A 74 -8.68 5.80 -10.14
N ILE A 75 -9.08 6.48 -11.20
CA ILE A 75 -9.52 5.85 -12.44
C ILE A 75 -8.70 6.39 -13.61
N LYS A 76 -8.82 5.72 -14.76
CA LYS A 76 -8.12 6.09 -15.99
C LYS A 76 -8.28 7.58 -16.30
N ASN A 77 -7.18 8.19 -16.69
CA ASN A 77 -7.02 9.61 -17.01
C ASN A 77 -6.98 10.56 -15.81
N ASP A 78 -7.07 10.06 -14.59
CA ASP A 78 -6.79 10.89 -13.42
C ASP A 78 -5.32 11.32 -13.41
N HIS A 79 -5.07 12.58 -13.03
CA HIS A 79 -3.74 13.15 -12.94
C HIS A 79 -3.26 13.21 -11.50
N ILE A 80 -1.98 12.89 -11.31
CA ILE A 80 -1.36 12.89 -9.99
C ILE A 80 0.01 13.59 -10.04
N THR A 81 0.50 13.94 -8.87
CA THR A 81 1.87 14.41 -8.69
C THR A 81 2.67 13.34 -7.96
N ALA A 82 3.82 12.97 -8.54
CA ALA A 82 4.70 11.95 -7.97
C ALA A 82 5.87 12.62 -7.26
N TYR A 83 6.17 12.13 -6.05
CA TYR A 83 7.19 12.67 -5.16
C TYR A 83 8.43 11.81 -5.05
N SER A 84 8.24 10.50 -5.03
CA SER A 84 9.34 9.55 -4.84
C SER A 84 8.98 8.19 -5.42
N THR A 85 10.00 7.38 -5.64
CA THR A 85 9.86 5.99 -6.05
C THR A 85 10.51 5.07 -5.03
N TYR A 86 9.99 3.86 -4.93
CA TYR A 86 10.52 2.80 -4.09
C TYR A 86 10.39 1.47 -4.81
N ASP A 87 11.49 0.74 -4.89
CA ASP A 87 11.53 -0.60 -5.46
C ASP A 87 11.66 -1.61 -4.33
N ASP A 88 10.69 -2.51 -4.21
CA ASP A 88 10.70 -3.56 -3.17
C ASP A 88 11.39 -4.85 -3.63
N GLY A 89 11.96 -4.85 -4.85
CA GLY A 89 12.57 -6.01 -5.48
C GLY A 89 11.64 -6.80 -6.39
N GLN A 90 10.35 -6.56 -6.30
CA GLN A 90 9.32 -7.21 -7.12
C GLN A 90 8.44 -6.20 -7.86
N GLU A 91 8.13 -5.09 -7.22
CA GLU A 91 7.25 -4.04 -7.72
C GLU A 91 7.89 -2.68 -7.50
N GLN A 92 7.72 -1.80 -8.47
CA GLN A 92 8.07 -0.40 -8.30
C GLN A 92 6.84 0.38 -7.84
N TRP A 93 7.03 1.14 -6.78
CA TRP A 93 6.01 1.95 -6.14
C TRP A 93 6.32 3.42 -6.32
N VAL A 94 5.28 4.23 -6.34
CA VAL A 94 5.39 5.69 -6.41
C VAL A 94 4.57 6.32 -5.29
N SER A 95 5.19 7.27 -4.60
CA SER A 95 4.50 8.11 -3.61
C SER A 95 3.84 9.26 -4.34
N ILE A 96 2.54 9.42 -4.18
CA ILE A 96 1.74 10.34 -4.98
C ILE A 96 0.82 11.21 -4.15
N MET A 97 0.43 12.32 -4.75
CA MET A 97 -0.63 13.20 -4.28
C MET A 97 -1.69 13.33 -5.38
N TYR A 98 -2.94 13.25 -4.98
CA TYR A 98 -4.10 13.32 -5.85
C TYR A 98 -5.19 14.16 -5.23
N PHE A 99 -5.78 15.08 -6.01
CA PHE A 99 -6.96 15.80 -5.56
C PHE A 99 -8.20 14.98 -5.89
N SER A 100 -8.88 14.50 -4.88
CA SER A 100 -10.12 13.74 -5.03
C SER A 100 -11.32 14.67 -5.09
N LYS A 101 -11.96 14.76 -6.25
CA LYS A 101 -13.20 15.54 -6.40
C LYS A 101 -14.33 14.98 -5.53
N ARG A 102 -14.36 13.66 -5.36
CA ARG A 102 -15.37 12.97 -4.55
C ARG A 102 -15.27 13.35 -3.07
N LEU A 103 -14.04 13.42 -2.55
CA LEU A 103 -13.79 13.78 -1.15
C LEU A 103 -13.67 15.30 -0.94
N GLY A 104 -13.45 16.05 -2.01
CA GLY A 104 -13.19 17.49 -1.94
C GLY A 104 -11.86 17.83 -1.27
N ASP A 105 -10.90 16.90 -1.29
CA ASP A 105 -9.63 17.05 -0.58
C ASP A 105 -8.52 16.32 -1.32
N THR A 106 -7.28 16.68 -0.95
CA THR A 106 -6.07 16.03 -1.45
C THR A 106 -5.76 14.80 -0.62
N VAL A 107 -5.48 13.69 -1.31
CA VAL A 107 -5.09 12.44 -0.69
C VAL A 107 -3.67 12.08 -1.09
N GLN A 108 -2.93 11.45 -0.19
CA GLN A 108 -1.56 11.00 -0.38
C GLN A 108 -1.47 9.51 -0.09
N GLY A 109 -0.52 8.86 -0.73
CA GLY A 109 -0.25 7.46 -0.49
C GLY A 109 0.66 6.88 -1.55
N TRP A 110 0.81 5.58 -1.50
CA TRP A 110 1.58 4.81 -2.47
C TRP A 110 0.66 4.21 -3.52
N ALA A 111 1.16 4.06 -4.73
CA ALA A 111 0.52 3.33 -5.81
C ALA A 111 1.58 2.60 -6.62
N LYS A 112 1.16 1.69 -7.48
CA LYS A 112 2.08 0.94 -8.34
C LYS A 112 2.47 1.78 -9.54
N LEU A 113 3.75 1.98 -9.76
CA LEU A 113 4.28 2.85 -10.82
C LEU A 113 3.79 2.41 -12.22
N LYS A 114 3.61 1.11 -12.44
CA LYS A 114 3.18 0.55 -13.72
C LYS A 114 1.80 1.02 -14.19
N ASP A 115 0.97 1.52 -13.27
CA ASP A 115 -0.39 1.96 -13.58
C ASP A 115 -0.46 3.40 -14.12
N PHE A 116 0.69 4.05 -14.26
CA PHE A 116 0.79 5.44 -14.65
C PHE A 116 1.72 5.64 -15.85
N GLU A 117 1.51 6.73 -16.57
CA GLU A 117 2.49 7.24 -17.53
C GLU A 117 2.94 8.65 -17.13
N TYR A 118 4.19 8.94 -17.43
CA TYR A 118 4.79 10.25 -17.20
C TYR A 118 4.19 11.26 -18.18
N THR A 119 3.77 12.43 -17.68
CA THR A 119 3.19 13.51 -18.49
C THR A 119 4.05 14.78 -18.55
N GLY A 120 5.05 14.90 -17.71
CA GLY A 120 5.96 16.01 -17.66
C GLY A 120 6.44 16.34 -16.27
N THR A 121 7.45 17.18 -16.18
CA THR A 121 7.90 17.69 -14.87
C THR A 121 6.97 18.79 -14.41
N MET A 122 6.66 18.77 -13.12
CA MET A 122 5.98 19.85 -12.45
C MET A 122 7.02 20.92 -12.15
N SER A 123 7.17 21.90 -13.05
CA SER A 123 8.03 23.04 -12.81
C SER A 123 7.52 23.80 -11.59
N GLY A 124 8.38 23.91 -10.59
CA GLY A 124 8.06 24.28 -9.25
C GLY A 124 7.17 25.49 -9.09
N PHE A 125 6.31 25.39 -8.16
CA PHE A 125 5.86 26.55 -7.44
C PHE A 125 7.07 27.07 -6.64
N ASN A 126 7.73 28.04 -7.20
CA ASN A 126 8.76 28.80 -6.48
C ASN A 126 8.11 29.54 -5.31
#